data_6a3af4f2d04f15ecec4d5803f0b84841
#
_entry.id   6a3af4f2d04f15ecec4d5803f0b84841
#
_cell.length_a   1.000
_cell.length_b   1.000
_cell.length_c   1.000
_cell.angle_alpha   90.00
_cell.angle_beta   90.00
_cell.angle_gamma   90.00
#
_symmetry.space_group_name_H-M   'P 1'
#
loop_
_entity.id
_entity.type
_entity.pdbx_description
1 polymer ?
#
loop_
_entity_poly.entity_id
_entity_poly.type
_entity_poly.pdbx_seq_one_letter_code
_entity_poly.pdbx_strand_id
1 'polypeptide(L)'
;MKKHTSKRYSLVKSVIAVVLSLFLWVSGFITINETAGWIPELTWNNLYVWTGLREDISLDDSEFRLTVLDVGNADCLLLQNKGRFALVDAGENDDGDDIVSFLKRVGITHLDYVIATHPDADHIGGMDEVIENVEIGTFMMSYMPEGYTPTTRVYEDLLTALIENDVTPVEPAFGESYPFGDAYIDIFSGLSDHTDTNEQSIVCRVRFGRTRFLLMGDAGKEVEDELLGSGVDLHADVLKVGHHGSRTSSTESFVKAVSPEVALIPCGLDNRYNHPHEETLKTLRKMNCQVYRSDFHGDIAVISDGEAVTVEPERVM
;
A
#
# COMPACT_ATOMS: atom_id res chain seq x y z
N MET A 1 26.85 48.70 32.49
CA MET A 1 26.25 47.43 32.08
C MET A 1 25.82 47.28 30.60
N LYS A 2 25.79 48.32 29.74
CA LYS A 2 25.31 48.21 28.32
C LYS A 2 26.33 47.70 27.29
N LYS A 3 27.64 47.66 27.58
CA LYS A 3 28.67 47.22 26.61
C LYS A 3 28.84 45.68 26.50
N HIS A 4 28.45 44.91 27.48
CA HIS A 4 28.59 43.44 27.45
C HIS A 4 27.50 42.73 26.65
N THR A 5 26.29 43.28 26.57
CA THR A 5 25.16 42.74 25.81
C THR A 5 25.35 42.88 24.29
N SER A 6 25.93 43.99 23.84
CA SER A 6 26.20 44.26 22.41
C SER A 6 27.21 43.26 21.78
N LYS A 7 28.30 42.93 22.55
CA LYS A 7 29.29 41.94 22.06
C LYS A 7 28.73 40.51 21.97
N ARG A 8 27.89 40.10 22.92
CA ARG A 8 27.20 38.79 22.84
C ARG A 8 26.26 38.70 21.65
N TYR A 9 25.46 39.73 21.37
CA TYR A 9 24.57 39.79 20.21
C TYR A 9 25.34 39.75 18.88
N SER A 10 26.47 40.42 18.78
CA SER A 10 27.33 40.40 17.58
C SER A 10 27.94 38.99 17.37
N LEU A 11 28.42 38.35 18.44
CA LEU A 11 28.98 37.00 18.37
C LEU A 11 27.93 35.97 17.92
N VAL A 12 26.70 36.02 18.48
CA VAL A 12 25.60 35.14 18.11
C VAL A 12 25.21 35.31 16.64
N LYS A 13 25.14 36.54 16.15
CA LYS A 13 24.86 36.80 14.72
C LYS A 13 25.95 36.26 13.82
N SER A 14 27.23 36.39 14.21
CA SER A 14 28.37 35.88 13.45
C SER A 14 28.35 34.35 13.42
N VAL A 15 28.05 33.70 14.54
CA VAL A 15 27.95 32.23 14.62
C VAL A 15 26.79 31.74 13.75
N ILE A 16 25.62 32.37 13.82
CA ILE A 16 24.47 32.04 12.97
C ILE A 16 24.84 32.19 11.49
N ALA A 17 25.48 33.28 11.10
CA ALA A 17 25.90 33.52 9.72
C ALA A 17 26.88 32.44 9.22
N VAL A 18 27.82 32.03 10.04
CA VAL A 18 28.78 30.94 9.70
C VAL A 18 28.05 29.61 9.57
N VAL A 19 27.14 29.28 10.49
CA VAL A 19 26.35 28.04 10.44
C VAL A 19 25.49 28.00 9.18
N LEU A 20 24.78 29.10 8.86
CA LEU A 20 23.97 29.19 7.65
C LEU A 20 24.82 29.07 6.37
N SER A 21 26.01 29.70 6.35
CA SER A 21 26.92 29.61 5.21
C SER A 21 27.43 28.18 5.00
N LEU A 22 27.81 27.49 6.09
CA LEU A 22 28.20 26.08 6.04
C LEU A 22 27.04 25.18 5.56
N PHE A 23 25.85 25.42 6.07
CA PHE A 23 24.66 24.68 5.63
C PHE A 23 24.40 24.84 4.13
N LEU A 24 24.45 26.07 3.60
CA LEU A 24 24.29 26.35 2.18
C LEU A 24 25.40 25.70 1.32
N TRP A 25 26.63 25.68 1.82
CA TRP A 25 27.76 25.04 1.15
C TRP A 25 27.59 23.51 1.09
N VAL A 26 27.22 22.88 2.19
CA VAL A 26 27.02 21.44 2.28
C VAL A 26 25.83 21.02 1.42
N SER A 27 24.71 21.75 1.52
CA SER A 27 23.52 21.45 0.70
C SER A 27 23.81 21.60 -0.80
N GLY A 28 24.48 22.67 -1.20
CA GLY A 28 24.89 22.86 -2.61
C GLY A 28 25.83 21.76 -3.10
N PHE A 29 26.77 21.31 -2.25
CA PHE A 29 27.70 20.23 -2.60
C PHE A 29 26.97 18.90 -2.79
N ILE A 30 26.03 18.54 -1.90
CA ILE A 30 25.24 17.30 -2.00
C ILE A 30 24.41 17.32 -3.30
N THR A 31 23.71 18.43 -3.59
CA THR A 31 22.90 18.56 -4.80
C THR A 31 23.73 18.43 -6.08
N ILE A 32 24.94 19.03 -6.11
CA ILE A 32 25.86 18.89 -7.26
C ILE A 32 26.37 17.45 -7.34
N ASN A 33 26.69 16.83 -6.21
CA ASN A 33 27.18 15.46 -6.15
C ASN A 33 26.14 14.44 -6.69
N GLU A 34 24.85 14.61 -6.37
CA GLU A 34 23.79 13.75 -6.92
C GLU A 34 23.73 13.77 -8.45
N THR A 35 23.98 14.93 -9.06
CA THR A 35 24.02 15.03 -10.53
C THR A 35 25.37 14.58 -11.13
N ALA A 36 26.47 14.75 -10.41
CA ALA A 36 27.82 14.45 -10.89
C ALA A 36 28.30 13.02 -10.59
N GLY A 37 27.67 12.34 -9.61
CA GLY A 37 28.00 10.96 -9.22
C GLY A 37 29.39 10.76 -8.63
N TRP A 38 30.01 11.83 -8.04
CA TRP A 38 31.37 11.73 -7.50
C TRP A 38 31.50 10.82 -6.29
N ILE A 39 30.49 10.87 -5.42
CA ILE A 39 30.38 10.06 -4.20
C ILE A 39 28.96 9.46 -4.20
N PRO A 40 28.77 8.23 -4.71
CA PRO A 40 27.44 7.63 -4.90
C PRO A 40 26.59 7.58 -3.63
N GLU A 41 27.22 7.34 -2.47
CA GLU A 41 26.52 7.23 -1.19
C GLU A 41 26.12 8.60 -0.61
N LEU A 42 26.66 9.72 -1.10
CA LEU A 42 26.38 11.05 -0.60
C LEU A 42 25.20 11.69 -1.36
N THR A 43 24.01 11.24 -1.08
CA THR A 43 22.74 11.75 -1.62
C THR A 43 21.89 12.38 -0.51
N TRP A 44 20.94 13.23 -0.88
CA TRP A 44 19.95 13.75 0.07
C TRP A 44 19.13 12.62 0.68
N ASN A 45 18.76 11.63 -0.11
CA ASN A 45 18.04 10.46 0.37
C ASN A 45 18.82 9.72 1.46
N ASN A 46 20.06 9.34 1.18
CA ASN A 46 20.92 8.66 2.16
C ASN A 46 21.16 9.52 3.41
N LEU A 47 21.28 10.84 3.25
CA LEU A 47 21.43 11.74 4.40
C LEU A 47 20.17 11.73 5.28
N TYR A 48 18.97 11.74 4.69
CA TYR A 48 17.72 11.67 5.43
C TYR A 48 17.56 10.31 6.14
N VAL A 49 17.91 9.21 5.46
CA VAL A 49 17.94 7.87 6.08
C VAL A 49 18.94 7.83 7.24
N TRP A 50 20.19 8.28 7.04
CA TRP A 50 21.21 8.28 8.10
C TRP A 50 20.86 9.16 9.29
N THR A 51 20.10 10.21 9.10
CA THR A 51 19.62 11.09 10.18
C THR A 51 18.33 10.61 10.82
N GLY A 52 17.71 9.54 10.31
CA GLY A 52 16.41 9.02 10.77
C GLY A 52 15.23 9.93 10.40
N LEU A 53 15.41 10.84 9.43
CA LEU A 53 14.34 11.70 8.91
C LEU A 53 13.53 11.00 7.80
N ARG A 54 14.05 9.90 7.28
CA ARG A 54 13.36 8.97 6.37
C ARG A 54 13.63 7.54 6.80
N GLU A 55 12.66 6.68 6.58
CA GLU A 55 12.85 5.23 6.64
C GLU A 55 13.46 4.75 5.33
N ASP A 56 14.35 3.77 5.43
CA ASP A 56 14.94 3.15 4.25
C ASP A 56 14.01 2.03 3.76
N ILE A 57 13.23 2.34 2.74
CA ILE A 57 12.48 1.35 1.95
C ILE A 57 13.13 1.13 0.59
N SER A 58 14.42 1.48 0.46
CA SER A 58 15.13 1.22 -0.78
C SER A 58 15.03 -0.26 -1.15
N LEU A 59 14.72 -0.50 -2.40
CA LEU A 59 14.57 -1.82 -2.97
C LEU A 59 15.55 -1.92 -4.14
N ASP A 60 16.18 -3.08 -4.30
CA ASP A 60 16.96 -3.33 -5.52
C ASP A 60 16.03 -3.26 -6.73
N ASP A 61 16.50 -2.66 -7.84
CA ASP A 61 15.69 -2.55 -9.06
C ASP A 61 15.26 -3.92 -9.62
N SER A 62 15.93 -5.00 -9.21
CA SER A 62 15.61 -6.38 -9.55
C SER A 62 14.56 -7.02 -8.63
N GLU A 63 14.00 -6.28 -7.66
CA GLU A 63 13.05 -6.79 -6.66
C GLU A 63 11.69 -6.11 -6.77
N PHE A 64 10.67 -6.82 -6.28
CA PHE A 64 9.32 -6.30 -6.04
C PHE A 64 9.02 -6.40 -4.54
N ARG A 65 8.36 -5.39 -3.98
CA ARG A 65 7.89 -5.40 -2.59
C ARG A 65 6.39 -5.11 -2.52
N LEU A 66 5.69 -5.88 -1.70
CA LEU A 66 4.37 -5.59 -1.19
C LEU A 66 4.49 -5.37 0.32
N THR A 67 4.01 -4.24 0.83
CA THR A 67 3.95 -3.97 2.28
C THR A 67 2.50 -3.82 2.70
N VAL A 68 2.05 -4.63 3.64
CA VAL A 68 0.81 -4.43 4.39
C VAL A 68 1.13 -3.46 5.52
N LEU A 69 0.46 -2.32 5.57
CA LEU A 69 0.55 -1.39 6.69
C LEU A 69 -0.42 -1.81 7.81
N ASP A 70 0.02 -1.72 9.06
CA ASP A 70 -0.82 -2.03 10.23
C ASP A 70 -1.73 -0.83 10.54
N VAL A 71 -2.84 -0.77 9.85
CA VAL A 71 -3.91 0.23 10.02
C VAL A 71 -5.12 -0.35 10.77
N GLY A 72 -4.89 -1.34 11.65
CA GLY A 72 -5.96 -1.97 12.40
C GLY A 72 -6.80 -2.95 11.57
N ASN A 73 -8.12 -2.91 11.71
CA ASN A 73 -9.01 -3.82 10.98
C ASN A 73 -9.44 -3.19 9.65
N ALA A 74 -8.49 -2.91 8.80
CA ALA A 74 -8.62 -2.20 7.54
C ALA A 74 -7.50 -2.63 6.57
N ASP A 75 -7.64 -2.31 5.30
CA ASP A 75 -6.64 -2.60 4.28
C ASP A 75 -5.85 -1.34 3.89
N CYS A 76 -4.54 -1.47 3.88
CA CYS A 76 -3.65 -0.52 3.23
C CYS A 76 -2.39 -1.27 2.77
N LEU A 77 -2.21 -1.40 1.44
CA LEU A 77 -1.10 -2.14 0.87
C LEU A 77 -0.29 -1.24 -0.07
N LEU A 78 1.00 -1.13 0.19
CA LEU A 78 1.93 -0.42 -0.69
C LEU A 78 2.68 -1.41 -1.56
N LEU A 79 2.64 -1.20 -2.88
CA LEU A 79 3.40 -1.95 -3.87
C LEU A 79 4.57 -1.10 -4.36
N GLN A 80 5.72 -1.72 -4.56
CA GLN A 80 6.94 -1.05 -5.03
C GLN A 80 7.71 -1.91 -6.02
N ASN A 81 8.08 -1.32 -7.17
CA ASN A 81 9.02 -1.92 -8.11
C ASN A 81 9.69 -0.84 -8.97
N LYS A 82 11.02 -0.82 -9.05
CA LYS A 82 11.80 0.13 -9.88
C LYS A 82 11.43 1.61 -9.69
N GLY A 83 11.28 2.03 -8.43
CA GLY A 83 10.92 3.41 -8.11
C GLY A 83 9.49 3.80 -8.50
N ARG A 84 8.66 2.84 -8.88
CA ARG A 84 7.20 3.00 -9.03
C ARG A 84 6.49 2.54 -7.78
N PHE A 85 5.39 3.21 -7.49
CA PHE A 85 4.59 2.97 -6.30
C PHE A 85 3.12 2.85 -6.64
N ALA A 86 2.44 1.89 -6.00
CA ALA A 86 0.99 1.79 -6.07
C ALA A 86 0.43 1.57 -4.66
N LEU A 87 -0.71 2.18 -4.36
CA LEU A 87 -1.43 1.99 -3.10
C LEU A 87 -2.72 1.24 -3.39
N VAL A 88 -2.98 0.18 -2.64
CA VAL A 88 -4.24 -0.56 -2.67
C VAL A 88 -4.91 -0.38 -1.34
N ASP A 89 -6.02 0.33 -1.33
CA ASP A 89 -6.78 0.78 -0.17
C ASP A 89 -5.99 1.72 0.77
N ALA A 90 -6.68 2.42 1.66
CA ALA A 90 -6.11 3.45 2.54
C ALA A 90 -6.75 3.48 3.94
N GLY A 91 -7.07 2.30 4.49
CA GLY A 91 -7.52 2.20 5.86
C GLY A 91 -8.88 2.84 6.17
N GLU A 92 -9.12 3.03 7.46
CA GLU A 92 -10.28 3.77 8.00
C GLU A 92 -10.05 5.29 7.90
N ASN A 93 -11.09 6.08 8.14
CA ASN A 93 -11.04 7.55 8.04
C ASN A 93 -9.99 8.22 8.97
N ASP A 94 -9.68 7.60 10.09
CA ASP A 94 -8.68 8.12 11.03
C ASP A 94 -7.24 7.74 10.63
N ASP A 95 -7.03 6.90 9.61
CA ASP A 95 -5.71 6.40 9.20
C ASP A 95 -5.05 7.29 8.13
N GLY A 96 -5.81 8.14 7.42
CA GLY A 96 -5.35 8.93 6.29
C GLY A 96 -4.10 9.77 6.59
N ASP A 97 -4.12 10.54 7.68
CA ASP A 97 -2.98 11.35 8.11
C ASP A 97 -1.72 10.50 8.41
N ASP A 98 -1.89 9.31 9.00
CA ASP A 98 -0.78 8.41 9.34
C ASP A 98 -0.21 7.76 8.06
N ILE A 99 -1.06 7.36 7.12
CA ILE A 99 -0.66 6.84 5.79
C ILE A 99 0.10 7.92 5.00
N VAL A 100 -0.43 9.14 4.93
CA VAL A 100 0.27 10.28 4.28
C VAL A 100 1.60 10.57 4.96
N SER A 101 1.64 10.53 6.29
CA SER A 101 2.88 10.71 7.06
C SER A 101 3.89 9.60 6.77
N PHE A 102 3.44 8.35 6.64
CA PHE A 102 4.29 7.23 6.24
C PHE A 102 4.84 7.46 4.82
N LEU A 103 4.00 7.74 3.83
CA LEU A 103 4.42 7.99 2.45
C LEU A 103 5.46 9.13 2.37
N LYS A 104 5.22 10.23 3.08
CA LYS A 104 6.18 11.36 3.18
C LYS A 104 7.50 10.92 3.84
N ARG A 105 7.44 10.14 4.91
CA ARG A 105 8.61 9.65 5.65
C ARG A 105 9.49 8.73 4.80
N VAL A 106 8.90 7.90 3.96
CA VAL A 106 9.64 7.06 3.01
C VAL A 106 9.97 7.77 1.69
N GLY A 107 9.50 9.02 1.53
CA GLY A 107 9.84 9.88 0.38
C GLY A 107 9.00 9.65 -0.86
N ILE A 108 7.84 9.03 -0.72
CA ILE A 108 6.88 8.85 -1.81
C ILE A 108 6.04 10.13 -1.93
N THR A 109 6.09 10.76 -3.10
CA THR A 109 5.33 11.97 -3.44
C THR A 109 4.43 11.76 -4.67
N HIS A 110 4.54 10.60 -5.31
CA HIS A 110 3.75 10.19 -6.47
C HIS A 110 3.40 8.71 -6.36
N LEU A 111 2.15 8.37 -6.67
CA LEU A 111 1.65 7.02 -6.80
C LEU A 111 1.27 6.78 -8.26
N ASP A 112 1.89 5.83 -8.93
CA ASP A 112 1.57 5.49 -10.33
C ASP A 112 0.13 4.96 -10.43
N TYR A 113 -0.28 4.17 -9.43
CA TYR A 113 -1.64 3.65 -9.30
C TYR A 113 -2.14 3.79 -7.88
N VAL A 114 -3.41 4.15 -7.73
CA VAL A 114 -4.20 3.98 -6.51
C VAL A 114 -5.39 3.11 -6.84
N ILE A 115 -5.62 2.07 -6.06
CA ILE A 115 -6.70 1.11 -6.26
C ILE A 115 -7.61 1.16 -5.03
N ALA A 116 -8.80 1.75 -5.16
CA ALA A 116 -9.88 1.63 -4.20
C ALA A 116 -10.66 0.36 -4.52
N THR A 117 -10.47 -0.70 -3.76
CA THR A 117 -11.03 -2.01 -4.10
C THR A 117 -12.55 -2.00 -4.07
N HIS A 118 -13.15 -1.42 -3.04
CA HIS A 118 -14.59 -1.25 -2.88
C HIS A 118 -14.89 -0.08 -1.90
N PRO A 119 -16.14 0.41 -1.84
CA PRO A 119 -16.44 1.69 -1.18
C PRO A 119 -16.66 1.63 0.33
N ASP A 120 -16.24 0.59 1.03
CA ASP A 120 -16.39 0.49 2.48
C ASP A 120 -15.32 1.31 3.22
N ALA A 121 -15.67 1.81 4.40
CA ALA A 121 -14.86 2.81 5.13
C ALA A 121 -13.47 2.31 5.53
N ASP A 122 -13.33 1.03 5.82
CA ASP A 122 -12.07 0.38 6.18
C ASP A 122 -11.16 0.09 4.97
N HIS A 123 -11.53 0.59 3.77
CA HIS A 123 -10.76 0.54 2.54
C HIS A 123 -10.52 1.90 1.92
N ILE A 124 -11.54 2.77 1.91
CA ILE A 124 -11.42 4.08 1.29
C ILE A 124 -11.33 5.23 2.31
N GLY A 125 -11.29 4.92 3.60
CA GLY A 125 -11.40 5.91 4.68
C GLY A 125 -10.38 7.02 4.62
N GLY A 126 -9.11 6.73 4.36
CA GLY A 126 -8.03 7.71 4.26
C GLY A 126 -7.67 8.09 2.81
N MET A 127 -8.51 7.76 1.82
CA MET A 127 -8.21 8.03 0.41
C MET A 127 -8.25 9.52 0.07
N ASP A 128 -9.12 10.29 0.68
CA ASP A 128 -9.22 11.74 0.48
C ASP A 128 -7.93 12.44 0.92
N GLU A 129 -7.39 12.12 2.10
CA GLU A 129 -6.10 12.65 2.56
C GLU A 129 -4.96 12.23 1.63
N VAL A 130 -4.95 10.99 1.11
CA VAL A 130 -3.94 10.54 0.16
C VAL A 130 -4.03 11.34 -1.13
N ILE A 131 -5.23 11.52 -1.71
CA ILE A 131 -5.45 12.29 -2.96
C ILE A 131 -5.03 13.75 -2.80
N GLU A 132 -5.32 14.36 -1.65
CA GLU A 132 -4.96 15.75 -1.37
C GLU A 132 -3.45 15.99 -1.20
N ASN A 133 -2.69 14.97 -0.80
CA ASN A 133 -1.30 15.12 -0.38
C ASN A 133 -0.27 14.46 -1.28
N VAL A 134 -0.68 13.57 -2.20
CA VAL A 134 0.21 12.79 -3.07
C VAL A 134 -0.26 12.89 -4.51
N GLU A 135 0.66 13.05 -5.45
CA GLU A 135 0.32 13.06 -6.89
C GLU A 135 -0.13 11.67 -7.34
N ILE A 136 -1.30 11.59 -8.00
CA ILE A 136 -1.90 10.33 -8.45
C ILE A 136 -1.78 10.21 -9.97
N GLY A 137 -1.17 9.13 -10.45
CA GLY A 137 -1.09 8.80 -11.87
C GLY A 137 -2.42 8.27 -12.41
N THR A 138 -2.86 7.12 -11.90
CA THR A 138 -4.14 6.51 -12.26
C THR A 138 -4.88 6.08 -11.01
N PHE A 139 -6.09 6.55 -10.84
CA PHE A 139 -6.99 6.12 -9.75
C PHE A 139 -7.98 5.08 -10.29
N MET A 140 -7.99 3.89 -9.71
CA MET A 140 -8.88 2.80 -10.07
C MET A 140 -9.93 2.62 -8.97
N MET A 141 -11.19 2.51 -9.33
CA MET A 141 -12.25 2.17 -8.39
C MET A 141 -13.35 1.36 -9.06
N SER A 142 -14.01 0.50 -8.30
CA SER A 142 -15.22 -0.17 -8.75
C SER A 142 -16.43 0.74 -8.61
N TYR A 143 -17.38 0.63 -9.53
CA TYR A 143 -18.66 1.32 -9.43
C TYR A 143 -19.75 0.36 -9.03
N MET A 144 -20.58 0.78 -8.08
CA MET A 144 -21.77 0.02 -7.71
C MET A 144 -22.85 0.12 -8.80
N PRO A 145 -23.61 -0.94 -9.04
CA PRO A 145 -24.75 -0.89 -9.96
C PRO A 145 -25.74 0.22 -9.60
N GLU A 146 -26.52 0.66 -10.60
CA GLU A 146 -27.53 1.70 -10.41
C GLU A 146 -28.51 1.34 -9.27
N GLY A 147 -28.69 2.26 -8.34
CA GLY A 147 -29.52 2.11 -7.14
C GLY A 147 -28.82 1.52 -5.92
N TYR A 148 -27.55 1.15 -6.04
CA TYR A 148 -26.71 0.62 -4.94
C TYR A 148 -25.52 1.52 -4.62
N THR A 149 -25.43 2.69 -5.25
CA THR A 149 -24.36 3.68 -4.97
C THR A 149 -24.34 4.03 -3.48
N PRO A 150 -23.18 3.94 -2.81
CA PRO A 150 -23.08 4.29 -1.40
C PRO A 150 -23.44 5.74 -1.13
N THR A 151 -24.09 5.97 0.01
CA THR A 151 -24.45 7.32 0.49
C THR A 151 -23.76 7.60 1.81
N THR A 152 -22.62 6.96 2.06
CA THR A 152 -21.80 7.18 3.23
C THR A 152 -21.01 8.46 3.07
N ARG A 153 -20.69 9.12 4.18
CA ARG A 153 -19.90 10.34 4.16
C ARG A 153 -18.50 10.07 3.59
N VAL A 154 -17.87 8.96 3.94
CA VAL A 154 -16.55 8.57 3.46
C VAL A 154 -16.52 8.46 1.92
N TYR A 155 -17.57 7.91 1.31
CA TYR A 155 -17.68 7.85 -0.15
C TYR A 155 -17.89 9.24 -0.77
N GLU A 156 -18.68 10.12 -0.12
CA GLU A 156 -18.87 11.52 -0.55
C GLU A 156 -17.56 12.32 -0.44
N ASP A 157 -16.79 12.13 0.64
CA ASP A 157 -15.50 12.79 0.87
C ASP A 157 -14.48 12.33 -0.19
N LEU A 158 -14.38 11.02 -0.49
CA LEU A 158 -13.58 10.49 -1.60
C LEU A 158 -13.92 11.13 -2.93
N LEU A 159 -15.22 11.18 -3.31
CA LEU A 159 -15.64 11.76 -4.59
C LEU A 159 -15.32 13.25 -4.65
N THR A 160 -15.44 13.95 -3.54
CA THR A 160 -15.09 15.38 -3.42
C THR A 160 -13.60 15.57 -3.64
N ALA A 161 -12.74 14.79 -2.97
CA ALA A 161 -11.29 14.86 -3.15
C ALA A 161 -10.87 14.58 -4.60
N LEU A 162 -11.47 13.59 -5.26
CA LEU A 162 -11.22 13.29 -6.67
C LEU A 162 -11.54 14.50 -7.57
N ILE A 163 -12.70 15.14 -7.35
CA ILE A 163 -13.13 16.29 -8.14
C ILE A 163 -12.23 17.51 -7.88
N GLU A 164 -11.92 17.81 -6.62
CA GLU A 164 -11.13 18.99 -6.23
C GLU A 164 -9.68 18.91 -6.68
N ASN A 165 -9.16 17.70 -6.88
CA ASN A 165 -7.78 17.45 -7.34
C ASN A 165 -7.69 17.05 -8.82
N ASP A 166 -8.77 17.21 -9.60
CA ASP A 166 -8.82 16.87 -11.03
C ASP A 166 -8.43 15.39 -11.34
N VAL A 167 -8.66 14.47 -10.42
CA VAL A 167 -8.41 13.04 -10.58
C VAL A 167 -9.66 12.37 -11.15
N THR A 168 -9.54 11.80 -12.35
CA THR A 168 -10.64 11.05 -12.98
C THR A 168 -10.46 9.57 -12.73
N PRO A 169 -11.35 8.92 -11.96
CA PRO A 169 -11.24 7.49 -11.71
C PRO A 169 -11.56 6.66 -12.95
N VAL A 170 -10.93 5.50 -13.05
CA VAL A 170 -11.21 4.49 -14.07
C VAL A 170 -11.72 3.21 -13.40
N GLU A 171 -12.68 2.55 -14.03
CA GLU A 171 -13.12 1.22 -13.64
C GLU A 171 -12.35 0.18 -14.46
N PRO A 172 -11.45 -0.60 -13.82
CA PRO A 172 -10.66 -1.58 -14.55
C PRO A 172 -11.51 -2.82 -14.89
N ALA A 173 -11.34 -3.35 -16.11
CA ALA A 173 -12.12 -4.48 -16.58
C ALA A 173 -11.35 -5.81 -16.43
N PHE A 174 -12.09 -6.92 -16.29
CA PHE A 174 -11.54 -8.27 -16.26
C PHE A 174 -10.63 -8.54 -17.45
N GLY A 175 -9.41 -9.03 -17.16
CA GLY A 175 -8.38 -9.36 -18.15
C GLY A 175 -7.51 -8.18 -18.59
N GLU A 176 -7.76 -6.97 -18.13
CA GLU A 176 -6.81 -5.86 -18.32
C GLU A 176 -5.52 -6.09 -17.52
N SER A 177 -4.42 -5.54 -18.02
CA SER A 177 -3.10 -5.68 -17.43
C SER A 177 -2.35 -4.35 -17.49
N TYR A 178 -1.91 -3.86 -16.36
CA TYR A 178 -1.27 -2.56 -16.20
C TYR A 178 0.21 -2.72 -15.88
N PRO A 179 1.12 -2.07 -16.62
CA PRO A 179 2.56 -2.18 -16.39
C PRO A 179 2.99 -1.45 -15.12
N PHE A 180 3.78 -2.11 -14.27
CA PHE A 180 4.26 -1.57 -13.02
C PHE A 180 5.76 -1.87 -12.83
N GLY A 181 6.62 -1.02 -13.40
CA GLY A 181 8.06 -1.31 -13.52
C GLY A 181 8.29 -2.55 -14.40
N ASP A 182 8.92 -3.59 -13.86
CA ASP A 182 9.05 -4.91 -14.49
C ASP A 182 7.91 -5.87 -14.10
N ALA A 183 7.03 -5.44 -13.19
CA ALA A 183 5.84 -6.18 -12.80
C ALA A 183 4.63 -5.77 -13.67
N TYR A 184 3.54 -6.52 -13.49
CA TYR A 184 2.24 -6.23 -14.08
C TYR A 184 1.14 -6.43 -13.05
N ILE A 185 0.14 -5.55 -13.06
CA ILE A 185 -1.10 -5.67 -12.28
C ILE A 185 -2.18 -6.16 -13.22
N ASP A 186 -2.61 -7.42 -13.07
CA ASP A 186 -3.68 -8.04 -13.85
C ASP A 186 -5.01 -7.94 -13.10
N ILE A 187 -6.07 -7.55 -13.76
CA ILE A 187 -7.40 -7.39 -13.16
C ILE A 187 -8.21 -8.69 -13.32
N PHE A 188 -8.78 -9.14 -12.20
CA PHE A 188 -9.57 -10.36 -12.10
C PHE A 188 -11.02 -10.10 -11.68
N SER A 189 -11.40 -8.86 -11.34
CA SER A 189 -12.76 -8.42 -11.05
C SER A 189 -13.53 -8.00 -12.32
N GLY A 190 -14.83 -7.75 -12.18
CA GLY A 190 -15.68 -7.29 -13.29
C GLY A 190 -16.21 -8.43 -14.18
N LEU A 191 -16.29 -9.66 -13.65
CA LEU A 191 -16.97 -10.78 -14.31
C LEU A 191 -18.48 -10.64 -14.25
N SER A 192 -19.00 -10.12 -13.13
CA SER A 192 -20.41 -9.82 -12.89
C SER A 192 -20.55 -8.53 -12.11
N ASP A 193 -21.74 -7.93 -12.15
CA ASP A 193 -22.11 -6.84 -11.26
C ASP A 193 -22.66 -7.41 -9.95
N HIS A 194 -22.14 -6.92 -8.83
CA HIS A 194 -22.60 -7.30 -7.50
C HIS A 194 -23.32 -6.13 -6.81
N THR A 195 -24.29 -6.44 -5.97
CA THR A 195 -25.01 -5.44 -5.17
C THR A 195 -24.47 -5.30 -3.74
N ASP A 196 -23.67 -6.27 -3.32
CA ASP A 196 -22.89 -6.25 -2.10
C ASP A 196 -21.56 -5.54 -2.38
N THR A 197 -21.19 -4.56 -1.55
CA THR A 197 -19.98 -3.75 -1.75
C THR A 197 -18.71 -4.61 -1.70
N ASN A 198 -18.65 -5.58 -0.80
CA ASN A 198 -17.51 -6.48 -0.69
C ASN A 198 -17.31 -7.34 -1.95
N GLU A 199 -18.39 -7.89 -2.47
CA GLU A 199 -18.34 -8.71 -3.70
C GLU A 199 -18.02 -7.86 -4.95
N GLN A 200 -18.21 -6.53 -4.90
CA GLN A 200 -17.81 -5.61 -5.97
C GLN A 200 -16.32 -5.21 -5.89
N SER A 201 -15.55 -5.81 -5.01
CA SER A 201 -14.13 -5.54 -4.85
C SER A 201 -13.33 -5.68 -6.14
N ILE A 202 -12.42 -4.76 -6.40
CA ILE A 202 -11.38 -4.95 -7.42
C ILE A 202 -10.44 -6.04 -6.93
N VAL A 203 -10.49 -7.19 -7.58
CA VAL A 203 -9.52 -8.27 -7.40
C VAL A 203 -8.42 -8.12 -8.42
N CYS A 204 -7.18 -8.09 -7.96
CA CYS A 204 -6.05 -7.99 -8.87
C CYS A 204 -4.92 -8.96 -8.50
N ARG A 205 -4.11 -9.33 -9.50
CA ARG A 205 -2.91 -10.14 -9.31
C ARG A 205 -1.68 -9.40 -9.81
N VAL A 206 -0.70 -9.20 -8.94
CA VAL A 206 0.61 -8.72 -9.36
C VAL A 206 1.47 -9.88 -9.79
N ARG A 207 2.08 -9.77 -10.97
CA ARG A 207 3.07 -10.72 -11.50
C ARG A 207 4.44 -10.05 -11.57
N PHE A 208 5.43 -10.68 -10.96
CA PHE A 208 6.83 -10.26 -11.07
C PHE A 208 7.73 -11.48 -11.27
N GLY A 209 8.41 -11.55 -12.41
CA GLY A 209 9.14 -12.75 -12.77
C GLY A 209 8.24 -13.98 -12.78
N ARG A 210 8.52 -14.94 -11.90
CA ARG A 210 7.71 -16.16 -11.69
C ARG A 210 6.77 -16.05 -10.50
N THR A 211 6.96 -15.04 -9.64
CA THR A 211 6.15 -14.87 -8.43
C THR A 211 4.84 -14.12 -8.73
N ARG A 212 3.82 -14.44 -7.96
CA ARG A 212 2.46 -13.93 -8.11
C ARG A 212 1.86 -13.59 -6.75
N PHE A 213 1.18 -12.44 -6.67
CA PHE A 213 0.52 -11.92 -5.48
C PHE A 213 -0.94 -11.65 -5.83
N LEU A 214 -1.86 -12.40 -5.24
CA LEU A 214 -3.30 -12.23 -5.46
C LEU A 214 -3.89 -11.40 -4.32
N LEU A 215 -4.50 -10.26 -4.67
CA LEU A 215 -5.11 -9.30 -3.75
C LEU A 215 -6.62 -9.34 -3.94
N MET A 216 -7.35 -9.77 -2.90
CA MET A 216 -8.78 -10.05 -2.99
C MET A 216 -9.68 -8.88 -2.60
N GLY A 217 -9.13 -7.77 -2.04
CA GLY A 217 -9.97 -6.82 -1.32
C GLY A 217 -10.82 -7.56 -0.29
N ASP A 218 -12.12 -7.32 -0.28
CA ASP A 218 -13.07 -8.03 0.58
C ASP A 218 -13.96 -9.02 -0.17
N ALA A 219 -13.59 -9.30 -1.44
CA ALA A 219 -14.28 -10.31 -2.26
C ALA A 219 -14.47 -11.62 -1.50
N GLY A 220 -15.70 -12.08 -1.49
CA GLY A 220 -16.12 -13.26 -0.79
C GLY A 220 -16.36 -14.44 -1.72
N LYS A 221 -17.23 -15.35 -1.24
CA LYS A 221 -17.47 -16.62 -1.91
C LYS A 221 -18.06 -16.47 -3.32
N GLU A 222 -18.87 -15.45 -3.57
CA GLU A 222 -19.52 -15.29 -4.89
C GLU A 222 -18.45 -15.01 -5.96
N VAL A 223 -17.55 -14.06 -5.70
CA VAL A 223 -16.42 -13.76 -6.58
C VAL A 223 -15.44 -14.93 -6.69
N GLU A 224 -15.16 -15.64 -5.58
CA GLU A 224 -14.32 -16.85 -5.62
C GLU A 224 -14.89 -17.91 -6.54
N ASP A 225 -16.22 -18.16 -6.49
CA ASP A 225 -16.91 -19.13 -7.35
C ASP A 225 -16.87 -18.69 -8.84
N GLU A 226 -17.01 -17.38 -9.11
CA GLU A 226 -16.88 -16.83 -10.46
C GLU A 226 -15.46 -17.00 -11.01
N LEU A 227 -14.44 -16.68 -10.21
CA LEU A 227 -13.04 -16.86 -10.58
C LEU A 227 -12.71 -18.32 -10.86
N LEU A 228 -13.19 -19.25 -10.03
CA LEU A 228 -13.06 -20.70 -10.26
C LEU A 228 -13.77 -21.13 -11.56
N GLY A 229 -14.91 -20.53 -11.85
CA GLY A 229 -15.70 -20.81 -13.06
C GLY A 229 -15.13 -20.20 -14.34
N SER A 230 -14.34 -19.12 -14.24
CA SER A 230 -13.80 -18.39 -15.39
C SER A 230 -12.74 -19.16 -16.18
N GLY A 231 -12.08 -20.14 -15.52
CA GLY A 231 -10.97 -20.89 -16.09
C GLY A 231 -9.64 -20.13 -16.14
N VAL A 232 -9.56 -18.95 -15.51
CA VAL A 232 -8.30 -18.22 -15.36
C VAL A 232 -7.36 -18.97 -14.41
N ASP A 233 -6.05 -18.91 -14.66
CA ASP A 233 -5.05 -19.42 -13.72
C ASP A 233 -5.02 -18.56 -12.46
N LEU A 234 -5.47 -19.11 -11.32
CA LEU A 234 -5.55 -18.42 -10.03
C LEU A 234 -4.29 -18.57 -9.20
N HIS A 235 -3.30 -19.37 -9.63
CA HIS A 235 -2.11 -19.62 -8.83
C HIS A 235 -1.44 -18.31 -8.41
N ALA A 236 -1.12 -18.23 -7.10
CA ALA A 236 -0.34 -17.14 -6.52
C ALA A 236 0.46 -17.65 -5.32
N ASP A 237 1.71 -17.18 -5.19
CA ASP A 237 2.61 -17.53 -4.08
C ASP A 237 2.17 -16.81 -2.80
N VAL A 238 1.63 -15.60 -2.96
CA VAL A 238 1.12 -14.75 -1.87
C VAL A 238 -0.35 -14.43 -2.10
N LEU A 239 -1.15 -14.65 -1.07
CA LEU A 239 -2.57 -14.30 -1.04
C LEU A 239 -2.84 -13.24 0.03
N LYS A 240 -3.29 -12.03 -0.35
CA LYS A 240 -4.04 -11.18 0.58
C LYS A 240 -5.43 -11.80 0.70
N VAL A 241 -5.70 -12.33 1.88
CA VAL A 241 -6.94 -13.04 2.19
C VAL A 241 -8.13 -12.09 2.09
N GLY A 242 -9.22 -12.53 1.47
CA GLY A 242 -10.43 -11.70 1.34
C GLY A 242 -11.05 -11.37 2.69
N HIS A 243 -11.59 -10.16 2.81
CA HIS A 243 -12.42 -9.69 3.90
C HIS A 243 -11.79 -9.94 5.30
N HIS A 244 -10.53 -9.52 5.47
CA HIS A 244 -9.75 -9.65 6.72
C HIS A 244 -9.78 -11.06 7.34
N GLY A 245 -9.98 -12.09 6.51
CA GLY A 245 -10.14 -13.47 6.98
C GLY A 245 -11.53 -13.79 7.52
N SER A 246 -12.57 -13.12 7.04
CA SER A 246 -13.96 -13.49 7.28
C SER A 246 -14.26 -14.91 6.84
N ARG A 247 -15.23 -15.57 7.49
CA ARG A 247 -15.76 -16.87 7.06
C ARG A 247 -16.56 -16.81 5.75
N THR A 248 -16.87 -15.60 5.27
CA THR A 248 -17.56 -15.38 4.00
C THR A 248 -16.63 -15.51 2.80
N SER A 249 -15.31 -15.53 3.03
CA SER A 249 -14.27 -15.65 2.01
C SER A 249 -13.35 -16.86 2.26
N SER A 250 -12.38 -17.04 1.38
CA SER A 250 -11.31 -18.04 1.49
C SER A 250 -11.82 -19.48 1.59
N THR A 251 -12.76 -19.81 0.68
CA THR A 251 -13.30 -21.17 0.58
C THR A 251 -12.19 -22.18 0.28
N GLU A 252 -12.36 -23.41 0.74
CA GLU A 252 -11.35 -24.46 0.55
C GLU A 252 -11.04 -24.72 -0.94
N SER A 253 -12.05 -24.64 -1.80
CA SER A 253 -11.89 -24.78 -3.26
C SER A 253 -11.04 -23.67 -3.85
N PHE A 254 -11.27 -22.43 -3.42
CA PHE A 254 -10.55 -21.26 -3.88
C PHE A 254 -9.09 -21.27 -3.39
N VAL A 255 -8.86 -21.41 -2.08
CA VAL A 255 -7.50 -21.47 -1.51
C VAL A 255 -6.69 -22.63 -2.12
N LYS A 256 -7.34 -23.76 -2.42
CA LYS A 256 -6.68 -24.87 -3.12
C LYS A 256 -6.30 -24.54 -4.56
N ALA A 257 -7.13 -23.74 -5.27
CA ALA A 257 -6.82 -23.32 -6.64
C ALA A 257 -5.71 -22.27 -6.67
N VAL A 258 -5.71 -21.34 -5.71
CA VAL A 258 -4.64 -20.35 -5.54
C VAL A 258 -3.34 -21.02 -5.09
N SER A 259 -3.42 -22.00 -4.17
CA SER A 259 -2.27 -22.74 -3.62
C SER A 259 -1.17 -21.82 -3.06
N PRO A 260 -1.48 -20.86 -2.18
CA PRO A 260 -0.50 -19.89 -1.71
C PRO A 260 0.47 -20.48 -0.70
N GLU A 261 1.73 -20.04 -0.75
CA GLU A 261 2.73 -20.33 0.29
C GLU A 261 2.54 -19.38 1.48
N VAL A 262 2.16 -18.12 1.21
CA VAL A 262 1.97 -17.03 2.19
C VAL A 262 0.56 -16.48 2.11
N ALA A 263 -0.07 -16.32 3.27
CA ALA A 263 -1.34 -15.60 3.41
C ALA A 263 -1.15 -14.36 4.29
N LEU A 264 -1.56 -13.22 3.79
CA LEU A 264 -1.53 -11.94 4.47
C LEU A 264 -2.95 -11.60 4.93
N ILE A 265 -3.12 -11.27 6.20
CA ILE A 265 -4.41 -10.92 6.79
C ILE A 265 -4.26 -9.59 7.53
N PRO A 266 -4.54 -8.46 6.87
CA PRO A 266 -4.73 -7.19 7.57
C PRO A 266 -5.93 -7.32 8.51
N CYS A 267 -5.72 -7.11 9.81
CA CYS A 267 -6.77 -7.20 10.83
C CYS A 267 -6.33 -6.52 12.11
N GLY A 268 -7.27 -5.95 12.85
CA GLY A 268 -7.00 -5.30 14.14
C GLY A 268 -7.06 -6.25 15.32
N LEU A 269 -6.26 -5.96 16.34
CA LEU A 269 -6.35 -6.65 17.63
C LEU A 269 -7.72 -6.40 18.27
N ASP A 270 -8.34 -7.45 18.79
CA ASP A 270 -9.66 -7.38 19.47
C ASP A 270 -10.76 -6.70 18.62
N ASN A 271 -10.70 -6.82 17.28
CA ASN A 271 -11.68 -6.22 16.40
C ASN A 271 -13.10 -6.75 16.63
N ARG A 272 -14.09 -5.89 16.41
CA ARG A 272 -15.52 -6.19 16.69
C ARG A 272 -16.12 -7.33 15.87
N TYR A 273 -15.47 -7.70 14.78
CA TYR A 273 -15.92 -8.75 13.85
C TYR A 273 -15.33 -10.11 14.21
N ASN A 274 -14.35 -10.17 15.13
CA ASN A 274 -13.54 -11.34 15.46
C ASN A 274 -12.78 -11.90 14.25
N HIS A 275 -12.34 -11.03 13.33
CA HIS A 275 -11.48 -11.40 12.22
C HIS A 275 -10.03 -11.58 12.69
N PRO A 276 -9.29 -12.55 12.10
CA PRO A 276 -9.77 -13.57 11.19
C PRO A 276 -10.56 -14.67 11.89
N HIS A 277 -11.58 -15.20 11.26
CA HIS A 277 -12.36 -16.32 11.80
C HIS A 277 -11.55 -17.61 11.79
N GLU A 278 -11.83 -18.48 12.76
CA GLU A 278 -11.13 -19.76 12.91
C GLU A 278 -11.34 -20.70 11.69
N GLU A 279 -12.48 -20.60 11.02
CA GLU A 279 -12.78 -21.35 9.79
C GLU A 279 -11.79 -21.04 8.70
N THR A 280 -11.51 -19.76 8.46
CA THR A 280 -10.52 -19.28 7.48
C THR A 280 -9.11 -19.72 7.85
N LEU A 281 -8.70 -19.50 9.11
CA LEU A 281 -7.40 -19.95 9.60
C LEU A 281 -7.20 -21.46 9.46
N LYS A 282 -8.27 -22.25 9.71
CA LYS A 282 -8.24 -23.69 9.53
C LYS A 282 -8.06 -24.10 8.06
N THR A 283 -8.73 -23.40 7.14
CA THR A 283 -8.56 -23.62 5.70
C THR A 283 -7.11 -23.37 5.28
N LEU A 284 -6.53 -22.24 5.66
CA LEU A 284 -5.16 -21.86 5.33
C LEU A 284 -4.14 -22.88 5.93
N ARG A 285 -4.30 -23.24 7.19
CA ARG A 285 -3.45 -24.26 7.84
C ARG A 285 -3.53 -25.63 7.16
N LYS A 286 -4.72 -26.04 6.70
CA LYS A 286 -4.91 -27.29 5.95
C LYS A 286 -4.13 -27.31 4.63
N MET A 287 -3.93 -26.15 4.03
CA MET A 287 -3.16 -25.96 2.79
C MET A 287 -1.66 -25.73 3.06
N ASN A 288 -1.20 -25.83 4.32
CA ASN A 288 0.18 -25.56 4.78
C ASN A 288 0.64 -24.11 4.46
N CYS A 289 -0.28 -23.17 4.35
CA CYS A 289 0.03 -21.79 4.11
C CYS A 289 0.61 -21.12 5.37
N GLN A 290 1.67 -20.35 5.21
CA GLN A 290 2.22 -19.50 6.27
C GLN A 290 1.34 -18.25 6.41
N VAL A 291 0.80 -18.04 7.61
CA VAL A 291 -0.15 -16.93 7.86
C VAL A 291 0.54 -15.81 8.62
N TYR A 292 0.49 -14.61 8.05
CA TYR A 292 0.94 -13.38 8.67
C TYR A 292 -0.25 -12.43 8.86
N ARG A 293 -0.39 -11.88 10.07
CA ARG A 293 -1.50 -11.02 10.49
C ARG A 293 -0.93 -9.71 11.03
N SER A 294 -1.49 -8.55 10.61
CA SER A 294 -0.99 -7.24 11.06
C SER A 294 -1.14 -7.03 12.56
N ASP A 295 -2.21 -7.52 13.18
CA ASP A 295 -2.42 -7.40 14.63
C ASP A 295 -1.31 -8.06 15.49
N PHE A 296 -0.64 -9.06 14.95
CA PHE A 296 0.49 -9.73 15.60
C PHE A 296 1.85 -9.28 15.08
N HIS A 297 1.95 -9.01 13.78
CA HIS A 297 3.23 -8.82 13.10
C HIS A 297 3.55 -7.35 12.80
N GLY A 298 2.63 -6.39 13.05
CA GLY A 298 2.77 -5.01 12.62
C GLY A 298 2.74 -4.88 11.11
N ASP A 299 3.52 -3.98 10.57
CA ASP A 299 3.75 -3.91 9.14
C ASP A 299 4.40 -5.19 8.62
N ILE A 300 3.95 -5.65 7.45
CA ILE A 300 4.43 -6.91 6.87
C ILE A 300 4.92 -6.64 5.46
N ALA A 301 6.23 -6.68 5.25
CA ALA A 301 6.80 -6.61 3.92
C ALA A 301 6.98 -8.02 3.33
N VAL A 302 6.59 -8.19 2.07
CA VAL A 302 6.89 -9.37 1.27
C VAL A 302 7.72 -8.93 0.07
N ILE A 303 8.94 -9.43 0.00
CA ILE A 303 9.91 -9.09 -1.05
C ILE A 303 10.06 -10.28 -1.98
N SER A 304 10.08 -10.01 -3.28
CA SER A 304 10.33 -11.01 -4.31
C SER A 304 11.54 -10.62 -5.17
N ASP A 305 12.39 -11.60 -5.46
CA ASP A 305 13.49 -11.52 -6.44
C ASP A 305 13.05 -11.97 -7.85
N GLY A 306 11.77 -12.26 -8.03
CA GLY A 306 11.19 -12.81 -9.26
C GLY A 306 11.18 -14.33 -9.34
N GLU A 307 11.83 -15.05 -8.42
CA GLU A 307 11.84 -16.51 -8.34
C GLU A 307 11.22 -17.03 -7.02
N ALA A 308 11.43 -16.31 -5.93
CA ALA A 308 10.95 -16.66 -4.59
C ALA A 308 10.49 -15.41 -3.83
N VAL A 309 9.77 -15.63 -2.73
CA VAL A 309 9.32 -14.57 -1.82
C VAL A 309 9.95 -14.73 -0.44
N THR A 310 10.26 -13.59 0.19
CA THR A 310 10.72 -13.50 1.57
C THR A 310 9.78 -12.60 2.34
N VAL A 311 9.40 -12.98 3.57
CA VAL A 311 8.51 -12.18 4.41
C VAL A 311 9.29 -11.57 5.56
N GLU A 312 9.17 -10.26 5.71
CA GLU A 312 9.81 -9.45 6.75
C GLU A 312 8.73 -8.74 7.57
N PRO A 313 8.24 -9.33 8.66
CA PRO A 313 7.31 -8.67 9.55
C PRO A 313 8.06 -7.69 10.47
N GLU A 314 7.42 -6.57 10.84
CA GLU A 314 7.95 -5.63 11.81
C GLU A 314 8.17 -6.28 13.19
N ARG A 315 7.25 -7.16 13.59
CA ARG A 315 7.27 -7.90 14.85
C ARG A 315 7.40 -9.40 14.59
N VAL A 316 8.42 -10.03 15.17
CA VAL A 316 8.62 -11.49 15.11
C VAL A 316 8.06 -12.10 16.37
N MET A 317 7.15 -13.07 16.27
CA MET A 317 6.57 -13.80 17.39
C MET A 317 7.37 -15.04 17.75
#